data_9b1a9ede388a4dadbfc19d77aed9db49
#
_entry.id   9b1a9ede388a4dadbfc19d77aed9db49
#
_cell.length_a   1.000
_cell.length_b   1.000
_cell.length_c   1.000
_cell.angle_alpha   90.00
_cell.angle_beta   90.00
_cell.angle_gamma   90.00
#
_symmetry.space_group_name_H-M   'P 1'
#
loop_
_entity.id
_entity.type
_entity.pdbx_description
1 polymer ?
#
loop_
_entity_poly.entity_id
_entity_poly.type
_entity_poly.pdbx_seq_one_letter_code
_entity_poly.pdbx_strand_id
1 'polypeptide(L)'
;MTQKLNTTLIISIALVILFIAAACAGCISSSQGAKSNPAATTAVPQESILVFSGAGLKAPMEDAGKAFTQKYGIGVQYSYGGSGVLITQMNLTHKGDVFIPGSTNEWKNAKAQGLVDSYQLVAYHVPVIVVQKGNPKNIATLKDLAQPGMKIALGDVDATAIGKAGAKMFKRQNITTAVEKNVVTRTPTINELVTIMNAGQADAAILTLDNVNAEKMDMIAIPLNENEVLITPIGATAFTQNSDSANKFVAFVASDEGKTIFAKHGFPVYPDPLYADVQP
;
A
#
# COMPACT_ATOMS: atom_id res chain seq x y z
N MET A 1 3.73 -58.55 0.91
CA MET A 1 5.12 -58.10 0.72
C MET A 1 5.41 -57.07 1.78
N THR A 2 6.06 -57.50 2.87
CA THR A 2 6.37 -56.77 4.06
C THR A 2 7.79 -56.18 3.95
N GLN A 3 7.91 -54.86 3.89
CA GLN A 3 9.20 -54.17 3.89
C GLN A 3 9.79 -54.19 5.31
N LYS A 4 11.00 -54.77 5.43
CA LYS A 4 11.81 -54.75 6.62
C LYS A 4 12.37 -53.33 6.83
N LEU A 5 12.06 -52.73 7.95
CA LEU A 5 12.59 -51.44 8.40
C LEU A 5 14.06 -51.66 8.88
N ASN A 6 15.00 -50.90 8.33
CA ASN A 6 16.44 -51.03 8.60
C ASN A 6 16.78 -50.55 10.01
N THR A 7 17.17 -51.48 10.87
CA THR A 7 17.56 -51.29 12.29
C THR A 7 18.87 -50.52 12.47
N THR A 8 19.55 -50.16 11.40
CA THR A 8 20.89 -49.50 11.45
C THR A 8 20.82 -47.98 11.61
N LEU A 9 19.65 -47.35 11.52
CA LEU A 9 19.51 -45.88 11.64
C LEU A 9 19.19 -45.40 13.06
N ILE A 10 18.91 -46.32 13.99
CA ILE A 10 18.50 -45.96 15.36
C ILE A 10 19.71 -45.94 16.33
N ILE A 11 20.84 -46.52 15.95
CA ILE A 11 22.03 -46.63 16.84
C ILE A 11 22.95 -45.41 16.76
N SER A 12 22.83 -44.58 15.72
CA SER A 12 23.70 -43.38 15.54
C SER A 12 23.24 -42.12 16.28
N ILE A 13 22.04 -42.07 16.85
CA ILE A 13 21.49 -40.87 17.54
C ILE A 13 21.73 -40.96 19.09
N ALA A 14 22.04 -42.12 19.63
CA ALA A 14 22.19 -42.30 21.08
C ALA A 14 23.62 -42.02 21.63
N LEU A 15 24.62 -41.72 20.81
CA LEU A 15 26.02 -41.56 21.22
C LEU A 15 26.56 -40.12 21.28
N VAL A 16 25.71 -39.11 21.07
CA VAL A 16 26.12 -37.68 21.06
C VAL A 16 25.70 -36.90 22.33
N ILE A 17 24.99 -37.53 23.26
CA ILE A 17 24.48 -36.83 24.47
C ILE A 17 25.34 -37.05 25.75
N LEU A 18 26.46 -37.76 25.71
CA LEU A 18 27.21 -38.09 26.93
C LEU A 18 28.59 -37.45 27.05
N PHE A 19 28.88 -36.29 26.49
CA PHE A 19 30.20 -35.64 26.66
C PHE A 19 30.12 -34.11 26.86
N ILE A 20 29.28 -33.60 27.76
CA ILE A 20 29.40 -32.20 28.28
C ILE A 20 28.98 -32.20 29.75
N ALA A 21 29.80 -32.69 30.64
CA ALA A 21 29.73 -32.43 32.07
C ALA A 21 31.08 -32.68 32.70
N ALA A 22 32.01 -31.75 32.61
CA ALA A 22 33.11 -31.54 33.55
C ALA A 22 34.10 -30.47 33.02
N ALA A 23 33.95 -29.22 33.44
CA ALA A 23 35.03 -28.26 33.65
C ALA A 23 34.46 -26.88 33.96
N CYS A 24 34.08 -26.62 35.19
CA CYS A 24 33.94 -25.26 35.73
C CYS A 24 34.47 -25.24 37.13
N ALA A 25 35.79 -25.05 37.28
CA ALA A 25 36.39 -24.57 38.53
C ALA A 25 37.55 -23.65 38.20
N GLY A 26 37.37 -22.37 38.57
CA GLY A 26 38.50 -21.48 38.86
C GLY A 26 38.91 -20.49 37.77
N CYS A 27 38.45 -19.26 37.90
CA CYS A 27 39.30 -18.06 37.80
C CYS A 27 38.49 -16.84 38.23
N ILE A 28 38.69 -16.40 39.46
CA ILE A 28 38.32 -15.06 39.93
C ILE A 28 39.41 -14.13 39.41
N SER A 29 39.06 -13.23 38.49
CA SER A 29 39.89 -12.09 38.12
C SER A 29 39.04 -10.86 37.99
N SER A 30 39.44 -9.85 38.74
CA SER A 30 38.94 -8.51 38.90
C SER A 30 38.40 -7.85 37.62
N SER A 31 37.15 -7.42 37.64
CA SER A 31 36.50 -6.62 36.61
C SER A 31 36.88 -5.16 36.71
N GLN A 32 37.55 -4.63 35.70
CA GLN A 32 37.51 -3.23 35.38
C GLN A 32 36.19 -2.90 34.68
N GLY A 33 35.48 -1.87 35.16
CA GLY A 33 34.17 -1.48 34.69
C GLY A 33 34.17 -1.03 33.23
N ALA A 34 33.61 -1.87 32.38
CA ALA A 34 33.11 -1.46 31.08
C ALA A 34 31.78 -0.75 31.31
N LYS A 35 31.72 0.55 31.03
CA LYS A 35 30.46 1.31 30.90
C LYS A 35 29.66 0.65 29.80
N SER A 36 28.69 -0.17 30.15
CA SER A 36 27.67 -0.64 29.22
C SER A 36 26.84 0.56 28.80
N ASN A 37 27.01 0.97 27.55
CA ASN A 37 26.08 1.87 26.88
C ASN A 37 24.71 1.16 26.90
N PRO A 38 23.64 1.76 27.45
CA PRO A 38 22.33 1.12 27.38
C PRO A 38 21.95 1.04 25.91
N ALA A 39 21.92 -0.17 25.36
CA ALA A 39 21.26 -0.42 24.09
C ALA A 39 19.85 0.15 24.23
N ALA A 40 19.48 1.07 23.34
CA ALA A 40 18.15 1.61 23.29
C ALA A 40 17.18 0.44 23.08
N THR A 41 16.58 -0.01 24.18
CA THR A 41 15.48 -0.96 24.15
C THR A 41 14.34 -0.19 23.48
N THR A 42 14.07 -0.48 22.22
CA THR A 42 12.83 -0.01 21.57
C THR A 42 11.67 -0.64 22.35
N ALA A 43 11.09 0.14 23.25
CA ALA A 43 9.92 -0.30 24.00
C ALA A 43 8.83 -0.68 22.98
N VAL A 44 8.32 -1.90 23.07
CA VAL A 44 7.16 -2.35 22.30
C VAL A 44 6.01 -1.40 22.70
N PRO A 45 5.33 -0.73 21.74
CA PRO A 45 4.22 0.14 22.06
C PRO A 45 3.17 -0.64 22.87
N GLN A 46 2.74 -0.07 23.99
CA GLN A 46 1.77 -0.72 24.88
C GLN A 46 0.35 -0.71 24.29
N GLU A 47 0.09 0.21 23.36
CA GLU A 47 -1.16 0.38 22.63
C GLU A 47 -0.87 0.40 21.14
N SER A 48 -1.72 -0.20 20.31
CA SER A 48 -1.57 -0.20 18.86
C SER A 48 -2.91 -0.13 18.16
N ILE A 49 -2.92 0.50 16.98
CA ILE A 49 -4.07 0.58 16.08
C ILE A 49 -3.79 -0.21 14.80
N LEU A 50 -4.86 -0.77 14.20
CA LEU A 50 -4.82 -1.42 12.90
C LEU A 50 -5.42 -0.51 11.83
N VAL A 51 -4.63 -0.21 10.81
CA VAL A 51 -4.99 0.66 9.69
C VAL A 51 -5.19 -0.17 8.42
N PHE A 52 -6.36 -0.09 7.82
CA PHE A 52 -6.64 -0.60 6.48
C PHE A 52 -6.26 0.47 5.46
N SER A 53 -5.22 0.23 4.67
CA SER A 53 -4.65 1.22 3.76
C SER A 53 -4.59 0.72 2.32
N GLY A 54 -5.00 1.58 1.39
CA GLY A 54 -4.77 1.34 -0.02
C GLY A 54 -3.29 1.02 -0.31
N ALA A 55 -3.01 -0.01 -1.11
CA ALA A 55 -1.65 -0.50 -1.33
C ALA A 55 -0.70 0.56 -1.91
N GLY A 56 -1.21 1.49 -2.73
CA GLY A 56 -0.43 2.62 -3.27
C GLY A 56 0.02 3.64 -2.22
N LEU A 57 -0.59 3.63 -1.04
CA LEU A 57 -0.25 4.53 0.06
C LEU A 57 0.81 3.95 1.01
N LYS A 58 1.35 2.75 0.72
CA LYS A 58 2.21 2.01 1.65
C LYS A 58 3.39 2.85 2.15
N ALA A 59 4.16 3.43 1.24
CA ALA A 59 5.37 4.18 1.62
C ALA A 59 5.10 5.39 2.53
N PRO A 60 4.20 6.33 2.18
CA PRO A 60 3.90 7.45 3.06
C PRO A 60 3.22 7.01 4.37
N MET A 61 2.39 5.96 4.36
CA MET A 61 1.74 5.47 5.57
C MET A 61 2.71 4.81 6.54
N GLU A 62 3.71 4.07 6.07
CA GLU A 62 4.76 3.52 6.93
C GLU A 62 5.57 4.61 7.61
N ASP A 63 5.93 5.68 6.89
CA ASP A 63 6.65 6.81 7.46
C ASP A 63 5.77 7.64 8.41
N ALA A 64 4.49 7.83 8.08
CA ALA A 64 3.52 8.46 8.98
C ALA A 64 3.34 7.65 10.28
N GLY A 65 3.24 6.32 10.18
CA GLY A 65 3.14 5.45 11.35
C GLY A 65 4.37 5.49 12.24
N LYS A 66 5.58 5.51 11.66
CA LYS A 66 6.83 5.67 12.41
C LYS A 66 6.86 7.02 13.17
N ALA A 67 6.55 8.12 12.47
CA ALA A 67 6.51 9.46 13.07
C ALA A 67 5.44 9.55 14.17
N PHE A 68 4.26 9.00 13.95
CA PHE A 68 3.19 8.94 14.92
C PHE A 68 3.60 8.15 16.18
N THR A 69 4.20 6.96 16.00
CA THR A 69 4.66 6.12 17.09
C THR A 69 5.75 6.82 17.91
N GLN A 70 6.69 7.51 17.26
CA GLN A 70 7.72 8.29 17.92
C GLN A 70 7.13 9.45 18.77
N LYS A 71 6.07 10.09 18.24
CA LYS A 71 5.46 11.26 18.88
C LYS A 71 4.50 10.91 20.02
N TYR A 72 3.75 9.82 19.88
CA TYR A 72 2.64 9.49 20.78
C TYR A 72 2.80 8.17 21.54
N GLY A 73 3.81 7.35 21.23
CA GLY A 73 4.03 6.05 21.86
C GLY A 73 3.02 4.96 21.45
N ILE A 74 2.15 5.23 20.47
CA ILE A 74 1.11 4.32 20.00
C ILE A 74 1.62 3.59 18.75
N GLY A 75 1.57 2.26 18.74
CA GLY A 75 1.98 1.44 17.60
C GLY A 75 0.98 1.51 16.45
N VAL A 76 1.45 1.38 15.21
CA VAL A 76 0.58 1.33 14.03
C VAL A 76 0.87 0.06 13.25
N GLN A 77 -0.16 -0.76 13.07
CA GLN A 77 -0.14 -1.95 12.23
C GLN A 77 -0.94 -1.69 10.95
N TYR A 78 -0.57 -2.33 9.86
CA TYR A 78 -1.21 -2.10 8.57
C TYR A 78 -1.72 -3.38 7.92
N SER A 79 -2.89 -3.27 7.29
CA SER A 79 -3.37 -4.20 6.27
C SER A 79 -3.42 -3.46 4.94
N TYR A 80 -2.56 -3.83 3.99
CA TYR A 80 -2.49 -3.21 2.66
C TYR A 80 -3.23 -4.03 1.62
N GLY A 81 -3.98 -3.35 0.74
CA GLY A 81 -4.71 -4.02 -0.33
C GLY A 81 -5.36 -3.05 -1.31
N GLY A 82 -6.03 -3.58 -2.32
CA GLY A 82 -6.96 -2.80 -3.12
C GLY A 82 -8.15 -2.36 -2.26
N SER A 83 -8.63 -1.14 -2.46
CA SER A 83 -9.66 -0.56 -1.59
C SER A 83 -10.95 -1.39 -1.52
N GLY A 84 -11.37 -2.01 -2.63
CA GLY A 84 -12.53 -2.90 -2.65
C GLY A 84 -12.33 -4.18 -1.82
N VAL A 85 -11.11 -4.75 -1.87
CA VAL A 85 -10.73 -5.92 -1.05
C VAL A 85 -10.74 -5.57 0.43
N LEU A 86 -10.19 -4.39 0.79
CA LEU A 86 -10.17 -3.92 2.18
C LEU A 86 -11.58 -3.67 2.72
N ILE A 87 -12.49 -3.10 1.92
CA ILE A 87 -13.91 -2.92 2.29
C ILE A 87 -14.55 -4.29 2.57
N THR A 88 -14.33 -5.27 1.71
CA THR A 88 -14.83 -6.64 1.91
C THR A 88 -14.27 -7.24 3.21
N GLN A 89 -12.97 -7.08 3.46
CA GLN A 89 -12.31 -7.56 4.68
C GLN A 89 -12.90 -6.90 5.95
N MET A 90 -13.07 -5.57 5.94
CA MET A 90 -13.71 -4.84 7.04
C MET A 90 -15.14 -5.31 7.29
N ASN A 91 -15.93 -5.48 6.23
CA ASN A 91 -17.32 -5.94 6.34
C ASN A 91 -17.44 -7.36 6.92
N LEU A 92 -16.53 -8.25 6.55
CA LEU A 92 -16.52 -9.64 7.04
C LEU A 92 -16.01 -9.76 8.48
N THR A 93 -15.04 -8.95 8.87
CA THR A 93 -14.32 -9.15 10.13
C THR A 93 -14.74 -8.18 11.23
N HIS A 94 -15.26 -7.00 10.87
CA HIS A 94 -15.48 -5.85 11.77
C HIS A 94 -14.24 -5.57 12.65
N LYS A 95 -13.04 -5.66 12.04
CA LYS A 95 -11.74 -5.36 12.67
C LYS A 95 -11.07 -4.19 11.98
N GLY A 96 -10.21 -3.52 12.73
CA GLY A 96 -9.44 -2.36 12.29
C GLY A 96 -9.97 -1.06 12.87
N ASP A 97 -9.10 -0.06 12.96
CA ASP A 97 -9.37 1.19 13.68
C ASP A 97 -9.47 2.38 12.73
N VAL A 98 -8.69 2.34 11.64
CA VAL A 98 -8.62 3.42 10.66
C VAL A 98 -8.71 2.85 9.24
N PHE A 99 -9.39 3.56 8.36
CA PHE A 99 -9.44 3.27 6.93
C PHE A 99 -8.94 4.47 6.11
N ILE A 100 -8.05 4.20 5.16
CA ILE A 100 -7.53 5.17 4.20
C ILE A 100 -7.51 4.52 2.80
N PRO A 101 -8.60 4.62 2.02
CA PRO A 101 -8.68 4.08 0.66
C PRO A 101 -7.99 5.00 -0.35
N GLY A 102 -7.90 4.54 -1.60
CA GLY A 102 -7.37 5.32 -2.71
C GLY A 102 -8.30 6.43 -3.22
N SER A 103 -9.57 6.49 -2.79
CA SER A 103 -10.49 7.55 -3.22
C SER A 103 -11.69 7.75 -2.29
N THR A 104 -12.30 8.93 -2.37
CA THR A 104 -13.58 9.25 -1.71
C THR A 104 -14.75 8.41 -2.22
N ASN A 105 -14.70 7.92 -3.46
CA ASN A 105 -15.72 6.99 -3.96
C ASN A 105 -15.71 5.67 -3.20
N GLU A 106 -14.51 5.16 -2.85
CA GLU A 106 -14.36 3.96 -2.03
C GLU A 106 -14.83 4.22 -0.59
N TRP A 107 -14.61 5.43 -0.07
CA TRP A 107 -15.15 5.85 1.21
C TRP A 107 -16.68 5.83 1.22
N LYS A 108 -17.30 6.43 0.18
CA LYS A 108 -18.77 6.43 0.02
C LYS A 108 -19.34 5.02 -0.02
N ASN A 109 -18.64 4.09 -0.69
CA ASN A 109 -19.02 2.68 -0.71
C ASN A 109 -18.93 2.04 0.69
N ALA A 110 -17.84 2.26 1.42
CA ALA A 110 -17.70 1.77 2.81
C ALA A 110 -18.76 2.37 3.74
N LYS A 111 -19.06 3.66 3.58
CA LYS A 111 -20.10 4.35 4.36
C LYS A 111 -21.51 3.79 4.10
N ALA A 112 -21.82 3.48 2.84
CA ALA A 112 -23.11 2.86 2.50
C ALA A 112 -23.29 1.48 3.14
N GLN A 113 -22.20 0.82 3.56
CA GLN A 113 -22.20 -0.45 4.28
C GLN A 113 -22.08 -0.27 5.81
N GLY A 114 -22.10 0.98 6.32
CA GLY A 114 -22.03 1.27 7.76
C GLY A 114 -20.63 1.04 8.38
N LEU A 115 -19.57 0.96 7.55
CA LEU A 115 -18.21 0.65 8.04
C LEU A 115 -17.42 1.88 8.49
N VAL A 116 -17.80 3.06 8.02
CA VAL A 116 -17.14 4.36 8.31
C VAL A 116 -18.19 5.48 8.30
N ASP A 117 -17.86 6.63 8.94
CA ASP A 117 -18.77 7.77 9.02
C ASP A 117 -18.19 9.06 8.42
N SER A 118 -17.22 9.65 9.10
CA SER A 118 -16.60 10.92 8.75
C SER A 118 -15.16 10.73 8.33
N TYR A 119 -14.65 11.64 7.51
CA TYR A 119 -13.27 11.60 7.03
C TYR A 119 -12.63 12.98 7.03
N GLN A 120 -11.30 12.98 6.94
CA GLN A 120 -10.48 14.13 6.56
C GLN A 120 -9.79 13.84 5.23
N LEU A 121 -9.47 14.89 4.47
CA LEU A 121 -8.83 14.76 3.16
C LEU A 121 -7.31 14.96 3.30
N VAL A 122 -6.53 14.10 2.65
CA VAL A 122 -5.07 14.04 2.83
C VAL A 122 -4.33 14.48 1.58
N ALA A 123 -4.59 13.82 0.45
CA ALA A 123 -3.81 13.97 -0.78
C ALA A 123 -4.63 13.64 -2.02
N TYR A 124 -4.05 13.89 -3.19
CA TYR A 124 -4.61 13.45 -4.46
C TYR A 124 -3.84 12.26 -5.02
N HIS A 125 -4.56 11.32 -5.61
CA HIS A 125 -4.03 10.36 -6.55
C HIS A 125 -4.36 10.87 -7.97
N VAL A 126 -3.34 11.25 -8.71
CA VAL A 126 -3.48 11.81 -10.06
C VAL A 126 -3.17 10.73 -11.08
N PRO A 127 -4.16 10.18 -11.80
CA PRO A 127 -3.93 9.20 -12.84
C PRO A 127 -3.04 9.75 -13.96
N VAL A 128 -2.12 8.91 -14.41
CA VAL A 128 -1.22 9.18 -15.54
C VAL A 128 -1.13 7.93 -16.42
N ILE A 129 -0.84 8.11 -17.71
CA ILE A 129 -0.43 7.00 -18.55
C ILE A 129 1.05 6.75 -18.28
N VAL A 130 1.44 5.53 -18.02
CA VAL A 130 2.83 5.10 -18.00
C VAL A 130 3.11 4.17 -19.15
N VAL A 131 4.30 4.31 -19.73
CA VAL A 131 4.78 3.52 -20.87
C VAL A 131 6.18 3.00 -20.58
N GLN A 132 6.61 2.00 -21.33
CA GLN A 132 8.01 1.54 -21.25
C GLN A 132 8.97 2.67 -21.56
N LYS A 133 10.15 2.64 -20.95
CA LYS A 133 11.19 3.67 -21.12
C LYS A 133 11.51 3.91 -22.59
N GLY A 134 11.54 5.20 -22.98
CA GLY A 134 11.71 5.62 -24.36
C GLY A 134 10.43 5.59 -25.20
N ASN A 135 9.29 5.22 -24.62
CA ASN A 135 7.98 5.19 -25.27
C ASN A 135 7.99 4.54 -26.68
N PRO A 136 8.36 3.26 -26.80
CA PRO A 136 8.59 2.63 -28.11
C PRO A 136 7.32 2.50 -28.96
N LYS A 137 6.14 2.70 -28.36
CA LYS A 137 4.83 2.67 -29.05
C LYS A 137 4.29 4.04 -29.41
N ASN A 138 5.05 5.13 -29.13
CA ASN A 138 4.66 6.52 -29.40
C ASN A 138 3.25 6.88 -28.83
N ILE A 139 2.93 6.39 -27.63
CA ILE A 139 1.67 6.70 -26.94
C ILE A 139 1.75 8.15 -26.43
N ALA A 140 0.74 8.97 -26.71
CA ALA A 140 0.66 10.36 -26.28
C ALA A 140 -0.65 10.69 -25.56
N THR A 141 -1.70 9.91 -25.77
CA THR A 141 -3.06 10.18 -25.28
C THR A 141 -3.75 8.89 -24.82
N LEU A 142 -4.87 9.04 -24.09
CA LEU A 142 -5.72 7.89 -23.73
C LEU A 142 -6.21 7.12 -24.97
N LYS A 143 -6.44 7.81 -26.10
CA LYS A 143 -6.93 7.19 -27.33
C LYS A 143 -5.91 6.25 -27.95
N ASP A 144 -4.63 6.49 -27.74
CA ASP A 144 -3.58 5.63 -28.27
C ASP A 144 -3.59 4.24 -27.60
N LEU A 145 -4.10 4.14 -26.37
CA LEU A 145 -4.30 2.85 -25.71
C LEU A 145 -5.30 1.93 -26.43
N ALA A 146 -6.15 2.51 -27.28
CA ALA A 146 -7.15 1.80 -28.08
C ALA A 146 -6.60 1.27 -29.43
N GLN A 147 -5.35 1.60 -29.79
CA GLN A 147 -4.74 1.14 -31.05
C GLN A 147 -4.58 -0.40 -31.02
N PRO A 148 -4.90 -1.10 -32.13
CA PRO A 148 -4.75 -2.55 -32.18
C PRO A 148 -3.33 -3.03 -31.90
N GLY A 149 -3.22 -4.13 -31.13
CA GLY A 149 -1.92 -4.75 -30.81
C GLY A 149 -1.15 -4.14 -29.66
N MET A 150 -1.75 -3.19 -28.94
CA MET A 150 -1.22 -2.74 -27.65
C MET A 150 -1.36 -3.80 -26.57
N LYS A 151 -0.41 -3.88 -25.65
CA LYS A 151 -0.47 -4.68 -24.43
C LYS A 151 -0.69 -3.75 -23.25
N ILE A 152 -1.90 -3.72 -22.71
CA ILE A 152 -2.28 -2.79 -21.64
C ILE A 152 -2.45 -3.57 -20.33
N ALA A 153 -1.82 -3.09 -19.26
CA ALA A 153 -2.08 -3.57 -17.91
C ALA A 153 -2.95 -2.54 -17.16
N LEU A 154 -3.99 -3.00 -16.48
CA LEU A 154 -4.92 -2.14 -15.74
C LEU A 154 -5.15 -2.65 -14.33
N GLY A 155 -5.52 -1.77 -13.41
CA GLY A 155 -6.10 -2.15 -12.15
C GLY A 155 -7.47 -2.82 -12.36
N ASP A 156 -7.79 -3.79 -11.51
CA ASP A 156 -9.12 -4.38 -11.49
C ASP A 156 -10.15 -3.35 -11.04
N VAL A 157 -11.29 -3.28 -11.72
CA VAL A 157 -12.32 -2.26 -11.50
C VAL A 157 -13.09 -2.43 -10.18
N ASP A 158 -13.18 -3.65 -9.67
CA ASP A 158 -13.86 -3.93 -8.41
C ASP A 158 -12.90 -3.85 -7.21
N ALA A 159 -11.63 -4.18 -7.44
CA ALA A 159 -10.62 -4.20 -6.40
C ALA A 159 -9.95 -2.83 -6.16
N THR A 160 -9.75 -2.00 -7.20
CA THR A 160 -8.89 -0.82 -7.11
C THR A 160 -9.58 0.48 -7.50
N ALA A 161 -9.23 1.57 -6.80
CA ALA A 161 -9.69 2.92 -7.15
C ALA A 161 -9.17 3.36 -8.55
N ILE A 162 -7.91 3.02 -8.89
CA ILE A 162 -7.32 3.35 -10.19
C ILE A 162 -7.97 2.59 -11.35
N GLY A 163 -8.38 1.35 -11.13
CA GLY A 163 -9.16 0.59 -12.12
C GLY A 163 -10.50 1.24 -12.44
N LYS A 164 -11.22 1.69 -11.41
CA LYS A 164 -12.47 2.46 -11.58
C LYS A 164 -12.24 3.79 -12.29
N ALA A 165 -11.18 4.52 -11.93
CA ALA A 165 -10.83 5.77 -12.60
C ALA A 165 -10.52 5.54 -14.08
N GLY A 166 -9.70 4.54 -14.41
CA GLY A 166 -9.41 4.16 -15.80
C GLY A 166 -10.67 3.85 -16.60
N ALA A 167 -11.57 3.02 -16.05
CA ALA A 167 -12.83 2.67 -16.71
C ALA A 167 -13.71 3.90 -16.99
N LYS A 168 -13.80 4.85 -16.05
CA LYS A 168 -14.52 6.11 -16.25
C LYS A 168 -13.89 6.96 -17.36
N MET A 169 -12.56 7.10 -17.38
CA MET A 169 -11.84 7.85 -18.41
C MET A 169 -12.05 7.23 -19.80
N PHE A 170 -11.94 5.91 -19.94
CA PHE A 170 -12.17 5.19 -21.21
C PHE A 170 -13.62 5.32 -21.69
N LYS A 171 -14.58 5.29 -20.75
CA LYS A 171 -16.00 5.52 -21.07
C LYS A 171 -16.25 6.94 -21.60
N ARG A 172 -15.69 7.97 -20.97
CA ARG A 172 -15.81 9.37 -21.43
C ARG A 172 -15.24 9.58 -22.83
N GLN A 173 -14.14 8.89 -23.15
CA GLN A 173 -13.48 8.96 -24.45
C GLN A 173 -14.09 8.02 -25.51
N ASN A 174 -15.13 7.23 -25.17
CA ASN A 174 -15.74 6.21 -26.03
C ASN A 174 -14.74 5.17 -26.57
N ILE A 175 -13.71 4.81 -25.79
CA ILE A 175 -12.65 3.85 -26.19
C ILE A 175 -12.68 2.56 -25.40
N THR A 176 -13.62 2.35 -24.49
CA THR A 176 -13.67 1.20 -23.58
C THR A 176 -13.50 -0.13 -24.32
N THR A 177 -14.33 -0.41 -25.34
CA THR A 177 -14.31 -1.68 -26.07
C THR A 177 -12.98 -1.92 -26.79
N ALA A 178 -12.36 -0.87 -27.30
CA ALA A 178 -11.07 -0.99 -28.00
C ALA A 178 -9.91 -1.23 -27.02
N VAL A 179 -9.90 -0.51 -25.90
CA VAL A 179 -8.90 -0.71 -24.83
C VAL A 179 -9.03 -2.13 -24.24
N GLU A 180 -10.27 -2.61 -23.96
CA GLU A 180 -10.49 -3.95 -23.40
C GLU A 180 -9.90 -5.08 -24.28
N LYS A 181 -9.89 -4.93 -25.59
CA LYS A 181 -9.25 -5.89 -26.52
C LYS A 181 -7.73 -5.94 -26.37
N ASN A 182 -7.14 -4.89 -25.83
CA ASN A 182 -5.71 -4.73 -25.64
C ASN A 182 -5.27 -5.09 -24.21
N VAL A 183 -6.21 -5.29 -23.28
CA VAL A 183 -5.88 -5.63 -21.88
C VAL A 183 -5.32 -7.04 -21.79
N VAL A 184 -4.06 -7.13 -21.37
CA VAL A 184 -3.37 -8.41 -21.17
C VAL A 184 -3.47 -8.91 -19.73
N THR A 185 -3.69 -7.99 -18.77
CA THR A 185 -3.85 -8.35 -17.36
C THR A 185 -4.57 -7.26 -16.57
N ARG A 186 -5.21 -7.69 -15.47
CA ARG A 186 -5.76 -6.81 -14.43
C ARG A 186 -5.19 -7.23 -13.09
N THR A 187 -4.84 -6.25 -12.26
CA THR A 187 -4.21 -6.49 -10.96
C THR A 187 -5.12 -6.04 -9.82
N PRO A 188 -5.16 -6.77 -8.71
CA PRO A 188 -5.94 -6.41 -7.53
C PRO A 188 -5.32 -5.26 -6.73
N THR A 189 -4.07 -4.85 -7.04
CA THR A 189 -3.39 -3.70 -6.41
C THR A 189 -2.58 -2.90 -7.42
N ILE A 190 -2.36 -1.60 -7.13
CA ILE A 190 -1.51 -0.75 -7.96
C ILE A 190 -0.03 -1.19 -7.90
N ASN A 191 0.43 -1.75 -6.78
CA ASN A 191 1.82 -2.20 -6.63
C ASN A 191 2.15 -3.38 -7.56
N GLU A 192 1.19 -4.28 -7.78
CA GLU A 192 1.33 -5.34 -8.77
C GLU A 192 1.37 -4.76 -10.19
N LEU A 193 0.58 -3.73 -10.46
CA LEU A 193 0.59 -3.03 -11.76
C LEU A 193 1.97 -2.37 -12.02
N VAL A 194 2.55 -1.70 -11.01
CA VAL A 194 3.93 -1.18 -11.06
C VAL A 194 4.93 -2.31 -11.34
N THR A 195 4.77 -3.46 -10.70
CA THR A 195 5.65 -4.63 -10.92
C THR A 195 5.60 -5.13 -12.35
N ILE A 196 4.41 -5.22 -12.95
CA ILE A 196 4.20 -5.63 -14.36
C ILE A 196 4.89 -4.64 -15.31
N MET A 197 4.73 -3.34 -15.07
CA MET A 197 5.37 -2.31 -15.89
C MET A 197 6.89 -2.35 -15.75
N ASN A 198 7.43 -2.47 -14.53
CA ASN A 198 8.87 -2.60 -14.27
C ASN A 198 9.49 -3.84 -14.94
N ALA A 199 8.72 -4.91 -15.09
CA ALA A 199 9.14 -6.15 -15.74
C ALA A 199 9.00 -6.12 -17.29
N GLY A 200 8.50 -5.04 -17.89
CA GLY A 200 8.31 -4.92 -19.33
C GLY A 200 7.20 -5.82 -19.89
N GLN A 201 6.25 -6.25 -19.07
CA GLN A 201 5.20 -7.21 -19.47
C GLN A 201 4.01 -6.56 -20.15
N ALA A 202 3.90 -5.22 -20.12
CA ALA A 202 2.90 -4.44 -20.82
C ALA A 202 3.55 -3.24 -21.51
N ASP A 203 2.93 -2.74 -22.58
CA ASP A 203 3.38 -1.54 -23.31
C ASP A 203 3.02 -0.28 -22.52
N ALA A 204 1.84 -0.28 -21.89
CA ALA A 204 1.34 0.84 -21.09
C ALA A 204 0.42 0.39 -19.96
N ALA A 205 0.24 1.28 -18.98
CA ALA A 205 -0.72 1.14 -17.88
C ALA A 205 -1.27 2.51 -17.47
N ILE A 206 -2.34 2.52 -16.69
CA ILE A 206 -2.77 3.70 -15.92
C ILE A 206 -2.28 3.51 -14.48
N LEU A 207 -1.33 4.35 -14.06
CA LEU A 207 -0.87 4.44 -12.68
C LEU A 207 -1.28 5.79 -12.08
N THR A 208 -0.87 6.06 -10.86
CA THR A 208 -0.92 7.40 -10.28
C THR A 208 0.48 8.01 -10.26
N LEU A 209 0.57 9.33 -10.30
CA LEU A 209 1.80 10.11 -10.37
C LEU A 209 2.85 9.66 -9.33
N ASP A 210 2.39 9.41 -8.10
CA ASP A 210 3.18 8.98 -6.95
C ASP A 210 3.75 7.56 -7.07
N ASN A 211 3.25 6.75 -8.02
CA ASN A 211 3.68 5.36 -8.23
C ASN A 211 4.54 5.17 -9.49
N VAL A 212 4.97 6.25 -10.13
CA VAL A 212 5.80 6.18 -11.34
C VAL A 212 7.27 5.93 -10.99
N ASN A 213 7.84 4.85 -11.51
CA ASN A 213 9.28 4.58 -11.44
C ASN A 213 9.97 5.18 -12.67
N ALA A 214 10.48 6.40 -12.56
CA ALA A 214 11.08 7.14 -13.66
C ALA A 214 12.35 6.48 -14.26
N GLU A 215 12.97 5.52 -13.56
CA GLU A 215 14.11 4.77 -14.11
C GLU A 215 13.65 3.71 -15.12
N LYS A 216 12.46 3.16 -14.97
CA LYS A 216 11.94 2.04 -15.74
C LYS A 216 10.85 2.41 -16.73
N MET A 217 10.15 3.52 -16.52
CA MET A 217 9.02 3.93 -17.34
C MET A 217 8.99 5.44 -17.56
N ASP A 218 8.36 5.88 -18.63
CA ASP A 218 8.06 7.28 -18.88
C ASP A 218 6.59 7.55 -18.57
N MET A 219 6.32 8.76 -18.10
CA MET A 219 4.99 9.23 -17.74
C MET A 219 4.45 10.18 -18.81
N ILE A 220 3.16 10.02 -19.13
CA ILE A 220 2.40 10.91 -19.99
C ILE A 220 1.24 11.46 -19.17
N ALA A 221 1.19 12.77 -19.00
CA ALA A 221 0.13 13.43 -18.25
C ALA A 221 -1.20 13.32 -19.01
N ILE A 222 -2.28 13.05 -18.29
CA ILE A 222 -3.64 13.09 -18.81
C ILE A 222 -4.20 14.50 -18.55
N PRO A 223 -4.69 15.24 -19.56
CA PRO A 223 -5.30 16.54 -19.36
C PRO A 223 -6.41 16.50 -18.29
N LEU A 224 -6.49 17.50 -17.40
CA LEU A 224 -7.42 17.49 -16.26
C LEU A 224 -8.88 17.28 -16.66
N ASN A 225 -9.31 17.84 -17.79
CA ASN A 225 -10.67 17.65 -18.31
C ASN A 225 -10.94 16.22 -18.84
N GLU A 226 -9.91 15.42 -19.06
CA GLU A 226 -10.00 14.01 -19.45
C GLU A 226 -9.68 13.07 -18.29
N ASN A 227 -9.04 13.61 -17.24
CA ASN A 227 -8.57 12.83 -16.10
C ASN A 227 -9.70 12.52 -15.10
N GLU A 228 -9.46 11.53 -14.25
CA GLU A 228 -10.29 11.21 -13.08
C GLU A 228 -9.42 11.30 -11.85
N VAL A 229 -9.06 12.52 -11.45
CA VAL A 229 -8.24 12.76 -10.25
C VAL A 229 -9.01 12.29 -9.02
N LEU A 230 -8.36 11.51 -8.17
CA LEU A 230 -8.93 10.93 -6.97
C LEU A 230 -8.45 11.70 -5.75
N ILE A 231 -9.30 11.82 -4.72
CA ILE A 231 -8.92 12.41 -3.43
C ILE A 231 -8.91 11.31 -2.39
N THR A 232 -7.81 11.19 -1.64
CA THR A 232 -7.60 10.21 -0.59
C THR A 232 -8.18 10.71 0.73
N PRO A 233 -9.25 10.08 1.25
CA PRO A 233 -9.79 10.35 2.58
C PRO A 233 -9.16 9.43 3.62
N ILE A 234 -9.15 9.87 4.88
CA ILE A 234 -8.80 9.06 6.05
C ILE A 234 -9.81 9.25 7.16
N GLY A 235 -10.18 8.21 7.88
CA GLY A 235 -11.06 8.30 9.05
C GLY A 235 -11.08 7.02 9.86
N ALA A 236 -11.68 7.12 11.05
CA ALA A 236 -11.89 5.97 11.92
C ALA A 236 -12.98 5.05 11.36
N THR A 237 -12.88 3.74 11.65
CA THR A 237 -13.95 2.78 11.36
C THR A 237 -15.07 2.92 12.38
N ALA A 238 -16.30 2.59 11.99
CA ALA A 238 -17.48 2.68 12.87
C ALA A 238 -17.47 1.64 14.00
N PHE A 239 -16.61 0.63 13.91
CA PHE A 239 -16.52 -0.48 14.88
C PHE A 239 -15.20 -0.49 15.68
N THR A 240 -14.36 0.57 15.56
CA THR A 240 -13.10 0.65 16.33
C THR A 240 -13.36 0.60 17.84
N GLN A 241 -12.53 -0.16 18.54
CA GLN A 241 -12.50 -0.18 20.01
C GLN A 241 -11.43 0.77 20.57
N ASN A 242 -10.62 1.40 19.69
CA ASN A 242 -9.50 2.29 20.02
C ASN A 242 -9.77 3.72 19.49
N SER A 243 -10.99 4.26 19.69
CA SER A 243 -11.45 5.50 19.04
C SER A 243 -10.55 6.70 19.30
N ASP A 244 -10.00 6.86 20.51
CA ASP A 244 -9.12 7.98 20.84
C ASP A 244 -7.81 7.91 20.04
N SER A 245 -7.18 6.75 19.98
CA SER A 245 -5.95 6.52 19.23
C SER A 245 -6.17 6.54 17.73
N ALA A 246 -7.28 5.99 17.24
CA ALA A 246 -7.69 6.08 15.85
C ALA A 246 -7.90 7.52 15.40
N ASN A 247 -8.67 8.31 16.15
CA ASN A 247 -8.92 9.73 15.83
C ASN A 247 -7.65 10.57 15.92
N LYS A 248 -6.76 10.28 16.88
CA LYS A 248 -5.46 10.95 16.99
C LYS A 248 -4.57 10.66 15.77
N PHE A 249 -4.58 9.42 15.27
CA PHE A 249 -3.85 9.05 14.06
C PHE A 249 -4.45 9.70 12.80
N VAL A 250 -5.78 9.71 12.67
CA VAL A 250 -6.48 10.41 11.58
C VAL A 250 -6.10 11.88 11.56
N ALA A 251 -6.17 12.55 12.71
CA ALA A 251 -5.80 13.97 12.84
C ALA A 251 -4.32 14.21 12.51
N PHE A 252 -3.42 13.31 12.92
CA PHE A 252 -1.99 13.40 12.62
C PHE A 252 -1.74 13.27 11.11
N VAL A 253 -2.29 12.26 10.44
CA VAL A 253 -2.08 12.05 9.00
C VAL A 253 -2.67 13.19 8.17
N ALA A 254 -3.80 13.76 8.57
CA ALA A 254 -4.44 14.89 7.89
C ALA A 254 -3.85 16.27 8.25
N SER A 255 -2.94 16.36 9.25
CA SER A 255 -2.24 17.59 9.60
C SER A 255 -1.19 17.98 8.55
N ASP A 256 -0.66 19.21 8.65
CA ASP A 256 0.44 19.67 7.78
C ASP A 256 1.68 18.77 7.90
N GLU A 257 1.96 18.25 9.12
CA GLU A 257 3.06 17.31 9.37
C GLU A 257 2.84 16.00 8.58
N GLY A 258 1.65 15.40 8.68
CA GLY A 258 1.29 14.19 7.94
C GLY A 258 1.29 14.41 6.42
N LYS A 259 0.68 15.49 5.96
CA LYS A 259 0.66 15.89 4.53
C LYS A 259 2.07 16.11 3.97
N THR A 260 2.99 16.68 4.76
CA THR A 260 4.39 16.83 4.36
C THR A 260 5.05 15.47 4.09
N ILE A 261 4.69 14.43 4.85
CA ILE A 261 5.17 13.06 4.59
C ILE A 261 4.65 12.58 3.22
N PHE A 262 3.37 12.77 2.93
CA PHE A 262 2.80 12.40 1.63
C PHE A 262 3.47 13.16 0.47
N ALA A 263 3.72 14.46 0.62
CA ALA A 263 4.41 15.27 -0.39
C ALA A 263 5.82 14.75 -0.71
N LYS A 264 6.57 14.28 0.30
CA LYS A 264 7.91 13.67 0.11
C LYS A 264 7.86 12.38 -0.73
N HIS A 265 6.72 11.72 -0.77
CA HIS A 265 6.47 10.54 -1.59
C HIS A 265 5.80 10.86 -2.94
N GLY A 266 5.79 12.13 -3.36
CA GLY A 266 5.30 12.55 -4.67
C GLY A 266 3.79 12.77 -4.77
N PHE A 267 3.06 12.73 -3.66
CA PHE A 267 1.62 13.02 -3.67
C PHE A 267 1.37 14.53 -3.66
N PRO A 268 0.55 15.08 -4.58
CA PRO A 268 -0.05 16.38 -4.37
C PRO A 268 -0.94 16.34 -3.13
N VAL A 269 -0.74 17.28 -2.18
CA VAL A 269 -1.47 17.28 -0.90
C VAL A 269 -2.75 18.09 -0.97
N TYR A 270 -3.76 17.68 -0.24
CA TYR A 270 -5.05 18.38 -0.20
C TYR A 270 -5.03 19.53 0.85
N PRO A 271 -5.58 20.76 0.53
CA PRO A 271 -6.02 21.20 -0.78
C PRO A 271 -4.87 21.66 -1.67
N ASP A 272 -5.02 21.51 -2.99
CA ASP A 272 -4.08 22.03 -3.98
C ASP A 272 -4.86 22.87 -5.01
N PRO A 273 -4.47 24.14 -5.28
CA PRO A 273 -5.15 24.99 -6.25
C PRO A 273 -5.26 24.40 -7.67
N LEU A 274 -4.29 23.55 -8.07
CA LEU A 274 -4.31 22.89 -9.37
C LEU A 274 -5.53 21.97 -9.53
N TYR A 275 -6.03 21.43 -8.42
CA TYR A 275 -7.13 20.47 -8.38
C TYR A 275 -8.38 21.04 -7.70
N ALA A 276 -8.54 22.38 -7.65
CA ALA A 276 -9.65 23.05 -6.95
C ALA A 276 -11.04 22.62 -7.45
N ASP A 277 -11.16 22.26 -8.72
CA ASP A 277 -12.41 21.79 -9.33
C ASP A 277 -12.72 20.31 -9.06
N VAL A 278 -11.77 19.55 -8.49
CA VAL A 278 -11.96 18.14 -8.15
C VAL A 278 -12.72 18.04 -6.84
N GLN A 279 -13.93 17.49 -6.92
CA GLN A 279 -14.82 17.33 -5.75
C GLN A 279 -14.63 15.95 -5.10
N PRO A 280 -14.68 15.90 -3.73
CA PRO A 280 -14.58 14.65 -2.98
C PRO A 280 -15.77 13.70 -3.19
#